data_3c00e2ea682c83d9f75675b929dd4846
#
_entry.id   3c00e2ea682c83d9f75675b929dd4846
#
_cell.length_a   1.000
_cell.length_b   1.000
_cell.length_c   1.000
_cell.angle_alpha   90.00
_cell.angle_beta   90.00
_cell.angle_gamma   90.00
#
_symmetry.space_group_name_H-M   'P 1'
#
loop_
_entity.id
_entity.type
_entity.pdbx_description
1 polymer ?
#
loop_
_entity_poly.entity_id
_entity_poly.type
_entity_poly.pdbx_seq_one_letter_code
_entity_poly.pdbx_strand_id
1 'polypeptide(L)'
;MASSKIEQIRTRIPQLVKRAAKEIKTDIEQRYNQLFNCYVKPQYDGQHQQFPHLNYKNLGIPSLYQSQKDAVWMMLQNEGGVADHEVGSGKTLIMCVAAYEMKRLGIVNKPMIIGLKANVHQIAETFQIRLSRS
;
A
#
# COMPACT_ATOMS: atom_id res chain seq x y z
N MET A 1 2.21 -1.08 -67.96
CA MET A 1 3.28 -1.06 -66.91
C MET A 1 3.15 0.07 -65.91
N ALA A 2 2.74 1.29 -66.23
CA ALA A 2 2.62 2.40 -65.27
C ALA A 2 1.47 2.20 -64.26
N SER A 3 0.33 1.64 -64.68
CA SER A 3 -0.86 1.42 -63.85
C SER A 3 -0.58 0.50 -62.63
N SER A 4 0.22 -0.57 -62.86
CA SER A 4 0.52 -1.54 -61.77
C SER A 4 1.46 -0.94 -60.68
N LYS A 5 2.36 -0.02 -61.06
CA LYS A 5 3.23 0.67 -60.10
C LYS A 5 2.45 1.68 -59.28
N ILE A 6 1.48 2.36 -59.84
CA ILE A 6 0.61 3.30 -59.14
C ILE A 6 -0.21 2.57 -58.09
N GLU A 7 -0.73 1.42 -58.44
CA GLU A 7 -1.55 0.58 -57.53
C GLU A 7 -0.71 0.00 -56.38
N GLN A 8 0.51 -0.41 -56.68
CA GLN A 8 1.46 -0.83 -55.62
C GLN A 8 1.80 0.29 -54.65
N ILE A 9 1.95 1.53 -55.13
CA ILE A 9 2.23 2.69 -54.28
C ILE A 9 1.02 3.02 -53.42
N ARG A 10 -0.20 3.00 -53.97
CA ARG A 10 -1.44 3.26 -53.25
C ARG A 10 -1.70 2.27 -52.09
N THR A 11 -1.29 1.02 -52.26
CA THR A 11 -1.42 0.01 -51.19
C THR A 11 -0.29 0.04 -50.19
N ARG A 12 0.93 0.41 -50.57
CA ARG A 12 2.09 0.48 -49.66
C ARG A 12 2.07 1.68 -48.72
N ILE A 13 1.64 2.86 -49.18
CA ILE A 13 1.64 4.06 -48.37
C ILE A 13 0.82 3.91 -47.08
N PRO A 14 -0.44 3.42 -47.09
CA PRO A 14 -1.22 3.22 -45.88
C PRO A 14 -0.60 2.20 -44.91
N GLN A 15 0.09 1.20 -45.45
CA GLN A 15 0.75 0.18 -44.61
C GLN A 15 2.00 0.76 -43.93
N LEU A 16 2.79 1.59 -44.64
CA LEU A 16 3.93 2.28 -44.04
C LEU A 16 3.51 3.28 -42.97
N VAL A 17 2.47 4.06 -43.25
CA VAL A 17 1.93 5.01 -42.27
C VAL A 17 1.43 4.30 -41.00
N LYS A 18 0.69 3.19 -41.15
CA LYS A 18 0.23 2.39 -40.01
C LYS A 18 1.39 1.80 -39.20
N ARG A 19 2.45 1.34 -39.89
CA ARG A 19 3.64 0.80 -39.23
C ARG A 19 4.39 1.88 -38.46
N ALA A 20 4.65 3.03 -39.10
CA ALA A 20 5.32 4.18 -38.48
C ALA A 20 4.50 4.70 -37.26
N ALA A 21 3.18 4.80 -37.40
CA ALA A 21 2.30 5.21 -36.30
C ALA A 21 2.34 4.23 -35.12
N LYS A 22 2.43 2.93 -35.38
CA LYS A 22 2.58 1.90 -34.35
C LYS A 22 3.93 2.00 -33.64
N GLU A 23 5.01 2.18 -34.38
CA GLU A 23 6.37 2.34 -33.82
C GLU A 23 6.46 3.59 -32.94
N ILE A 24 5.93 4.73 -33.41
CA ILE A 24 5.89 5.98 -32.64
C ILE A 24 5.05 5.80 -31.37
N LYS A 25 3.89 5.16 -31.47
CA LYS A 25 3.03 4.90 -30.31
C LYS A 25 3.76 4.05 -29.27
N THR A 26 4.45 2.99 -29.69
CA THR A 26 5.21 2.12 -28.79
C THR A 26 6.36 2.86 -28.12
N ASP A 27 7.09 3.71 -28.86
CA ASP A 27 8.17 4.53 -28.28
C ASP A 27 7.63 5.52 -27.24
N ILE A 28 6.52 6.20 -27.55
CA ILE A 28 5.86 7.11 -26.61
C ILE A 28 5.39 6.37 -25.36
N GLU A 29 4.75 5.21 -25.50
CA GLU A 29 4.31 4.40 -24.37
C GLU A 29 5.48 3.94 -23.49
N GLN A 30 6.58 3.50 -24.12
CA GLN A 30 7.78 3.10 -23.37
C GLN A 30 8.39 4.27 -22.60
N ARG A 31 8.56 5.43 -23.25
CA ARG A 31 9.10 6.63 -22.61
C ARG A 31 8.20 7.12 -21.48
N TYR A 32 6.89 7.14 -21.70
CA TYR A 32 5.93 7.51 -20.68
C TYR A 32 6.01 6.58 -19.46
N ASN A 33 6.04 5.26 -19.70
CA ASN A 33 6.15 4.28 -18.65
C ASN A 33 7.48 4.38 -17.88
N GLN A 34 8.58 4.66 -18.56
CA GLN A 34 9.88 4.86 -17.91
C GLN A 34 9.94 6.13 -17.05
N LEU A 35 9.29 7.21 -17.49
CA LEU A 35 9.35 8.50 -16.80
C LEU A 35 8.29 8.66 -15.71
N PHE A 36 7.10 8.12 -15.92
CA PHE A 36 5.94 8.38 -15.07
C PHE A 36 5.37 7.14 -14.36
N ASN A 37 5.52 5.94 -14.94
CA ASN A 37 5.01 4.69 -14.36
C ASN A 37 6.12 3.77 -13.82
N CYS A 38 7.27 4.33 -13.46
CA CYS A 38 8.37 3.57 -12.85
C CYS A 38 8.12 3.25 -11.35
N TYR A 39 7.05 3.79 -10.76
CA TYR A 39 6.72 3.51 -9.37
C TYR A 39 6.09 2.11 -9.24
N VAL A 40 6.83 1.21 -8.62
CA VAL A 40 6.32 -0.08 -8.19
C VAL A 40 5.74 0.08 -6.79
N LYS A 41 4.41 -0.14 -6.65
CA LYS A 41 3.76 -0.09 -5.35
C LYS A 41 4.35 -1.18 -4.44
N PRO A 42 4.98 -0.82 -3.32
CA PRO A 42 5.51 -1.82 -2.42
C PRO A 42 4.38 -2.66 -1.83
N GLN A 43 4.62 -3.96 -1.75
CA GLN A 43 3.71 -4.89 -1.09
C GLN A 43 4.33 -5.28 0.25
N TYR A 44 3.55 -5.13 1.31
CA TYR A 44 3.97 -5.48 2.66
C TYR A 44 3.25 -6.76 3.09
N ASP A 45 4.01 -7.78 3.45
CA ASP A 45 3.49 -9.02 3.99
C ASP A 45 3.84 -9.11 5.48
N GLY A 46 2.87 -8.84 6.32
CA GLY A 46 2.97 -8.90 7.78
C GLY A 46 2.61 -10.27 8.37
N GLN A 47 2.42 -11.32 7.57
CA GLN A 47 1.97 -12.63 8.02
C GLN A 47 2.87 -13.24 9.10
N HIS A 48 4.17 -13.01 8.99
CA HIS A 48 5.19 -13.52 9.92
C HIS A 48 5.14 -12.86 11.31
N GLN A 49 4.43 -11.73 11.46
CA GLN A 49 4.37 -11.00 12.71
C GLN A 49 3.54 -11.73 13.77
N GLN A 50 4.12 -11.81 14.95
CA GLN A 50 3.46 -12.29 16.16
C GLN A 50 3.42 -11.17 17.20
N PHE A 51 2.27 -11.00 17.84
CA PHE A 51 2.02 -9.96 18.84
C PHE A 51 1.78 -10.62 20.21
N PRO A 52 2.82 -11.08 20.90
CA PRO A 52 2.67 -11.89 22.13
C PRO A 52 2.05 -11.12 23.29
N HIS A 53 2.09 -9.80 23.24
CA HIS A 53 1.55 -8.93 24.30
C HIS A 53 0.14 -8.41 24.01
N LEU A 54 -0.46 -8.83 22.90
CA LEU A 54 -1.81 -8.46 22.55
C LEU A 54 -2.81 -9.39 23.22
N ASN A 55 -3.73 -8.83 24.02
CA ASN A 55 -4.75 -9.62 24.67
C ASN A 55 -5.91 -9.90 23.70
N TYR A 56 -5.80 -11.00 22.96
CA TYR A 56 -6.80 -11.42 21.97
C TYR A 56 -8.16 -11.76 22.61
N LYS A 57 -8.18 -12.20 23.87
CA LYS A 57 -9.44 -12.49 24.58
C LYS A 57 -10.27 -11.24 24.81
N ASN A 58 -9.62 -10.15 25.22
CA ASN A 58 -10.27 -8.85 25.41
C ASN A 58 -10.69 -8.21 24.07
N LEU A 59 -10.05 -8.60 22.98
CA LEU A 59 -10.39 -8.17 21.62
C LEU A 59 -11.61 -8.92 21.06
N GLY A 60 -11.92 -10.11 21.57
CA GLY A 60 -12.93 -10.99 21.01
C GLY A 60 -12.58 -11.55 19.62
N ILE A 61 -11.31 -11.54 19.25
CA ILE A 61 -10.81 -12.05 17.99
C ILE A 61 -9.65 -13.03 18.23
N PRO A 62 -9.51 -14.08 17.41
CA PRO A 62 -8.43 -15.06 17.57
C PRO A 62 -7.06 -14.53 17.13
N SER A 63 -7.05 -13.61 16.18
CA SER A 63 -5.82 -12.98 15.65
C SER A 63 -6.17 -11.68 14.95
N LEU A 64 -5.14 -10.86 14.68
CA LEU A 64 -5.30 -9.73 13.78
C LEU A 64 -5.56 -10.20 12.34
N TYR A 65 -6.37 -9.43 11.61
CA TYR A 65 -6.57 -9.66 10.18
C TYR A 65 -5.27 -9.43 9.40
N GLN A 66 -5.12 -10.10 8.27
CA GLN A 66 -3.91 -9.96 7.43
C GLN A 66 -3.64 -8.50 7.05
N SER A 67 -4.65 -7.77 6.60
CA SER A 67 -4.54 -6.35 6.27
C SER A 67 -4.07 -5.46 7.43
N GLN A 68 -4.42 -5.82 8.68
CA GLN A 68 -3.94 -5.11 9.87
C GLN A 68 -2.47 -5.42 10.14
N LYS A 69 -2.05 -6.67 9.99
CA LYS A 69 -0.65 -7.07 10.10
C LYS A 69 0.23 -6.40 9.05
N ASP A 70 -0.24 -6.36 7.80
CA ASP A 70 0.46 -5.70 6.69
C ASP A 70 0.65 -4.20 6.94
N ALA A 71 -0.39 -3.54 7.48
CA ALA A 71 -0.31 -2.13 7.84
C ALA A 71 0.68 -1.86 8.99
N VAL A 72 0.67 -2.70 10.03
CA VAL A 72 1.65 -2.61 11.12
C VAL A 72 3.06 -2.84 10.58
N TRP A 73 3.25 -3.83 9.73
CA TRP A 73 4.55 -4.13 9.10
C TRP A 73 5.06 -2.98 8.26
N MET A 74 4.19 -2.39 7.43
CA MET A 74 4.50 -1.19 6.65
C MET A 74 5.00 -0.04 7.55
N MET A 75 4.29 0.23 8.65
CA MET A 75 4.67 1.29 9.58
C MET A 75 6.00 1.03 10.28
N LEU A 76 6.28 -0.22 10.64
CA LEU A 76 7.53 -0.62 11.25
C LEU A 76 8.72 -0.47 10.30
N GLN A 77 8.55 -0.85 9.03
CA GLN A 77 9.63 -0.78 8.03
C GLN A 77 9.95 0.64 7.57
N ASN A 78 8.92 1.48 7.43
CA ASN A 78 9.08 2.84 6.90
C ASN A 78 9.12 3.92 7.99
N GLU A 79 9.07 3.52 9.26
CA GLU A 79 8.96 4.44 10.41
C GLU A 79 7.75 5.39 10.28
N GLY A 80 6.75 4.99 9.51
CA GLY A 80 5.55 5.76 9.25
C GLY A 80 4.75 5.22 8.08
N GLY A 81 3.59 5.81 7.80
CA GLY A 81 2.75 5.42 6.68
C GLY A 81 1.32 5.93 6.79
N VAL A 82 0.58 5.77 5.72
CA VAL A 82 -0.86 6.09 5.66
C VAL A 82 -1.63 4.79 5.53
N ALA A 83 -2.49 4.50 6.51
CA ALA A 83 -3.39 3.35 6.49
C ALA A 83 -4.76 3.79 5.95
N ASP A 84 -4.90 3.70 4.63
CA ASP A 84 -6.16 3.98 3.93
C ASP A 84 -7.03 2.71 3.88
N HIS A 85 -7.61 2.39 5.04
CA HIS A 85 -8.52 1.26 5.20
C HIS A 85 -9.97 1.75 5.30
N GLU A 86 -10.92 0.89 4.96
CA GLU A 86 -12.35 1.17 5.11
C GLU A 86 -12.74 1.46 6.57
N VAL A 87 -13.88 2.12 6.75
CA VAL A 87 -14.44 2.38 8.08
C VAL A 87 -14.80 1.04 8.73
N GLY A 88 -14.43 0.87 10.00
CA GLY A 88 -14.65 -0.42 10.70
C GLY A 88 -13.53 -1.43 10.61
N SER A 89 -12.49 -1.23 9.80
CA SER A 89 -11.34 -2.15 9.66
C SER A 89 -10.41 -2.21 10.87
N GLY A 90 -10.69 -1.46 11.93
CA GLY A 90 -9.89 -1.45 13.16
C GLY A 90 -8.66 -0.55 13.10
N LYS A 91 -8.72 0.57 12.40
CA LYS A 91 -7.61 1.56 12.30
C LYS A 91 -7.04 1.97 13.66
N THR A 92 -7.91 2.16 14.66
CA THR A 92 -7.50 2.47 16.03
C THR A 92 -6.61 1.37 16.62
N LEU A 93 -6.98 0.10 16.37
CA LEU A 93 -6.18 -1.03 16.82
C LEU A 93 -4.82 -1.08 16.11
N ILE A 94 -4.79 -0.84 14.78
CA ILE A 94 -3.54 -0.78 14.02
C ILE A 94 -2.59 0.27 14.61
N MET A 95 -3.07 1.49 14.88
CA MET A 95 -2.26 2.55 15.50
C MET A 95 -1.71 2.15 16.87
N CYS A 96 -2.57 1.57 17.72
CA CYS A 96 -2.16 1.16 19.06
C CYS A 96 -1.11 0.04 19.01
N VAL A 97 -1.33 -0.96 18.15
CA VAL A 97 -0.39 -2.09 17.97
C VAL A 97 0.92 -1.61 17.38
N ALA A 98 0.90 -0.77 16.34
CA ALA A 98 2.11 -0.23 15.74
C ALA A 98 2.94 0.59 16.75
N ALA A 99 2.29 1.49 17.51
CA ALA A 99 2.96 2.28 18.55
C ALA A 99 3.57 1.39 19.65
N TYR A 100 2.87 0.35 20.07
CA TYR A 100 3.36 -0.60 21.06
C TYR A 100 4.56 -1.40 20.55
N GLU A 101 4.46 -1.95 19.34
CA GLU A 101 5.53 -2.76 18.73
C GLU A 101 6.79 -1.93 18.45
N MET A 102 6.64 -0.69 17.95
CA MET A 102 7.77 0.22 17.77
C MET A 102 8.52 0.45 19.09
N LYS A 103 7.78 0.62 20.20
CA LYS A 103 8.39 0.75 21.52
C LYS A 103 9.04 -0.55 21.97
N ARG A 104 8.38 -1.68 21.80
CA ARG A 104 8.91 -3.00 22.18
C ARG A 104 10.20 -3.35 21.44
N LEU A 105 10.26 -3.02 20.16
CA LEU A 105 11.44 -3.25 19.31
C LEU A 105 12.55 -2.21 19.52
N GLY A 106 12.31 -1.19 20.34
CA GLY A 106 13.30 -0.15 20.62
C GLY A 106 13.47 0.86 19.48
N ILE A 107 12.58 0.85 18.48
CA ILE A 107 12.59 1.84 17.39
C ILE A 107 12.27 3.23 17.93
N VAL A 108 11.31 3.31 18.86
CA VAL A 108 10.93 4.56 19.52
C VAL A 108 10.89 4.41 21.04
N ASN A 109 11.27 5.45 21.76
CA ASN A 109 11.26 5.44 23.23
C ASN A 109 9.89 5.82 23.80
N LYS A 110 9.26 6.84 23.24
CA LYS A 110 7.98 7.41 23.72
C LYS A 110 7.03 7.64 22.54
N PRO A 111 6.31 6.60 22.08
CA PRO A 111 5.32 6.78 21.04
C PRO A 111 4.19 7.68 21.54
N MET A 112 3.71 8.57 20.69
CA MET A 112 2.59 9.46 20.96
C MET A 112 1.51 9.25 19.89
N ILE A 113 0.27 9.05 20.32
CA ILE A 113 -0.88 8.97 19.42
C ILE A 113 -1.69 10.26 19.55
N ILE A 114 -1.91 10.92 18.44
CA ILE A 114 -2.71 12.14 18.36
C ILE A 114 -4.05 11.79 17.72
N GLY A 115 -5.13 12.17 18.36
CA GLY A 115 -6.49 11.94 17.90
C GLY A 115 -7.39 13.16 18.11
N LEU A 116 -8.54 13.15 17.46
CA LEU A 116 -9.57 14.16 17.70
C LEU A 116 -10.14 13.98 19.13
N LYS A 117 -10.59 15.08 19.73
CA LYS A 117 -11.21 15.09 21.08
C LYS A 117 -12.29 14.02 21.24
N ALA A 118 -13.10 13.81 20.20
CA ALA A 118 -14.16 12.80 20.21
C ALA A 118 -13.64 11.35 20.30
N ASN A 119 -12.42 11.08 19.80
CA ASN A 119 -11.90 9.72 19.66
C ASN A 119 -10.78 9.40 20.66
N VAL A 120 -10.23 10.39 21.36
CA VAL A 120 -9.10 10.20 22.30
C VAL A 120 -9.42 9.19 23.39
N HIS A 121 -10.61 9.27 23.98
CA HIS A 121 -11.02 8.33 25.02
C HIS A 121 -11.09 6.88 24.51
N GLN A 122 -11.66 6.67 23.34
CA GLN A 122 -11.73 5.36 22.68
C GLN A 122 -10.32 4.81 22.37
N ILE A 123 -9.40 5.67 21.91
CA ILE A 123 -8.01 5.29 21.64
C ILE A 123 -7.31 4.87 22.94
N ALA A 124 -7.46 5.67 24.00
CA ALA A 124 -6.86 5.40 25.32
C ALA A 124 -7.40 4.09 25.91
N GLU A 125 -8.70 3.88 25.85
CA GLU A 125 -9.36 2.65 26.29
C GLU A 125 -8.88 1.44 25.50
N THR A 126 -8.80 1.56 24.16
CA THR A 126 -8.26 0.52 23.28
C THR A 126 -6.83 0.17 23.67
N PHE A 127 -5.99 1.15 23.95
CA PHE A 127 -4.61 0.94 24.35
C PHE A 127 -4.50 0.24 25.69
N GLN A 128 -5.26 0.70 26.71
CA GLN A 128 -5.22 0.15 28.08
C GLN A 128 -5.77 -1.26 28.17
N ILE A 129 -6.96 -1.52 27.58
CA ILE A 129 -7.64 -2.81 27.70
C ILE A 129 -6.93 -3.90 26.89
N ARG A 130 -6.35 -3.54 25.77
CA ARG A 130 -5.88 -4.50 24.75
C ARG A 130 -4.39 -4.75 24.79
N LEU A 131 -3.62 -3.82 25.34
CA LEU A 131 -2.16 -3.90 25.46
C LEU A 131 -1.68 -3.90 26.91
N SER A 132 -2.60 -3.87 27.88
CA SER A 132 -2.27 -4.00 29.30
C SER A 132 -1.87 -5.44 29.60
N ARG A 133 -0.72 -5.59 30.25
CA ARG A 133 -0.29 -6.88 30.82
C ARG A 133 -1.37 -7.41 31.76
N SER A 134 -1.80 -8.65 31.53
CA SER A 134 -2.40 -9.50 32.60
C SER A 134 -1.31 -9.88 33.57
#